data_827bedd6a29716e4bfa2b0a70720769a
#
_entry.id   827bedd6a29716e4bfa2b0a70720769a
#
_cell.length_a   1.000
_cell.length_b   1.000
_cell.length_c   1.000
_cell.angle_alpha   90.00
_cell.angle_beta   90.00
_cell.angle_gamma   90.00
#
_symmetry.space_group_name_H-M   'P 1'
#
loop_
_entity.id
_entity.type
_entity.pdbx_description
1 polymer ?
#
loop_
_entity_poly.entity_id
_entity_poly.type
_entity_poly.pdbx_seq_one_letter_code
_entity_poly.pdbx_strand_id
1 'polypeptide(L)'
;MAFPDVLRSSLSIIWQEKGNNMLKLGSHVGMSGKKMMLGSVEEALSYGANTFMLYTGAPQNTKRKDLSELNIEAAKKCMAENGITEFIVHAPYIINLGNTIKPETYEIAVEFLALELQRTMAMGSKVLVLHPGAHVGAGVEAGVASIVKGINEVLTADTDCYIALETMAGKGTEIGRTFEELAMIYDGVKYSDKLRVCFDTCHTHDAGYDIVHDFDGVMDEFDRILGKDQIAAFHINDSKNVFGAGKDRHANLGDGNIGFDALNYIVHHPDFMHVPKILETPWIPANDGSKNSFPPYKEEIKRLRMAGEQR
;
A
#
# COMPACT_ATOMS: atom_id res chain seq x y z
N MET A 1 6.98 49.43 -5.04
CA MET A 1 6.79 49.16 -3.61
C MET A 1 6.84 47.64 -3.45
N ALA A 2 7.90 47.12 -2.82
CA ALA A 2 8.07 45.68 -2.57
C ALA A 2 7.27 45.28 -1.33
N PHE A 3 6.47 44.24 -1.41
CA PHE A 3 5.77 43.67 -0.27
C PHE A 3 6.78 43.09 0.72
N PRO A 4 6.57 43.24 2.01
CA PRO A 4 7.52 42.78 3.04
C PRO A 4 7.64 41.24 3.05
N ASP A 5 8.86 40.73 3.15
CA ASP A 5 9.23 39.29 3.17
C ASP A 5 8.57 38.47 4.28
N VAL A 6 8.03 39.11 5.32
CA VAL A 6 7.35 38.46 6.44
C VAL A 6 6.01 37.81 6.03
N LEU A 7 5.32 38.36 5.01
CA LEU A 7 4.06 37.77 4.50
C LEU A 7 4.28 36.55 3.58
N ARG A 8 5.45 36.44 2.96
CA ARG A 8 5.80 35.26 2.14
C ARG A 8 6.12 34.03 3.00
N SER A 9 6.77 34.22 4.13
CA SER A 9 7.11 33.10 5.04
C SER A 9 5.88 32.54 5.77
N SER A 10 4.94 33.38 6.18
CA SER A 10 3.69 32.94 6.83
C SER A 10 2.73 32.26 5.84
N LEU A 11 2.66 32.71 4.59
CA LEU A 11 1.86 32.02 3.56
C LEU A 11 2.45 30.66 3.17
N SER A 12 3.78 30.55 3.04
CA SER A 12 4.42 29.27 2.76
C SER A 12 4.25 28.24 3.89
N ILE A 13 4.30 28.69 5.14
CA ILE A 13 4.06 27.82 6.33
C ILE A 13 2.58 27.38 6.35
N ILE A 14 1.63 28.30 6.11
CA ILE A 14 0.20 27.96 6.06
C ILE A 14 -0.13 27.01 4.90
N TRP A 15 0.56 27.13 3.76
CA TRP A 15 0.39 26.21 2.62
C TRP A 15 1.05 24.85 2.89
N GLN A 16 2.19 24.79 3.59
CA GLN A 16 2.80 23.55 4.03
C GLN A 16 1.95 22.83 5.08
N GLU A 17 1.42 23.54 6.07
CA GLU A 17 0.53 22.96 7.10
C GLU A 17 -0.80 22.48 6.49
N LYS A 18 -1.39 23.20 5.52
CA LYS A 18 -2.59 22.75 4.81
C LYS A 18 -2.31 21.56 3.89
N GLY A 19 -1.13 21.45 3.31
CA GLY A 19 -0.72 20.29 2.50
C GLY A 19 -0.54 19.01 3.33
N ASN A 20 -0.10 19.13 4.57
CA ASN A 20 0.07 17.98 5.47
C ASN A 20 -1.23 17.45 6.08
N ASN A 21 -2.33 18.21 6.02
CA ASN A 21 -3.63 17.81 6.59
C ASN A 21 -4.67 17.39 5.55
N MET A 22 -4.31 17.27 4.29
CA MET A 22 -5.24 16.84 3.25
C MET A 22 -5.29 15.31 3.18
N LEU A 23 -6.50 14.76 3.34
CA LEU A 23 -6.74 13.32 3.18
C LEU A 23 -6.24 12.82 1.82
N LYS A 24 -5.29 11.89 1.83
CA LYS A 24 -4.77 11.19 0.66
C LYS A 24 -5.54 9.89 0.48
N LEU A 25 -6.42 9.87 -0.51
CA LEU A 25 -7.34 8.76 -0.75
C LEU A 25 -7.36 8.42 -2.23
N GLY A 26 -7.18 7.13 -2.53
CA GLY A 26 -7.18 6.60 -3.87
C GLY A 26 -7.46 5.10 -3.89
N SER A 27 -7.12 4.47 -5.00
CA SER A 27 -7.35 3.04 -5.21
C SER A 27 -6.22 2.41 -6.02
N HIS A 28 -6.24 1.09 -6.07
CA HIS A 28 -5.51 0.36 -7.08
C HIS A 28 -6.05 0.73 -8.48
N VAL A 29 -5.14 0.97 -9.43
CA VAL A 29 -5.45 1.28 -10.84
C VAL A 29 -4.63 0.41 -11.78
N GLY A 30 -5.16 0.19 -12.98
CA GLY A 30 -4.47 -0.57 -13.99
C GLY A 30 -3.32 0.19 -14.66
N MET A 31 -2.26 -0.51 -15.07
CA MET A 31 -1.22 0.03 -15.93
C MET A 31 -1.11 -0.81 -17.19
N SER A 32 -1.87 -0.46 -18.22
CA SER A 32 -1.97 -1.27 -19.44
C SER A 32 -2.25 -0.42 -20.69
N GLY A 33 -2.39 -1.10 -21.83
CA GLY A 33 -2.72 -0.46 -23.11
C GLY A 33 -1.59 0.44 -23.62
N LYS A 34 -1.96 1.45 -24.43
CA LYS A 34 -1.00 2.39 -25.03
C LYS A 34 -0.60 3.53 -24.09
N LYS A 35 -1.43 3.84 -23.11
CA LYS A 35 -1.21 4.95 -22.18
C LYS A 35 -0.33 4.57 -20.99
N MET A 36 -0.27 3.30 -20.62
CA MET A 36 0.52 2.78 -19.50
C MET A 36 0.32 3.64 -18.22
N MET A 37 1.38 4.17 -17.59
CA MET A 37 1.30 4.97 -16.37
C MET A 37 0.44 6.23 -16.52
N LEU A 38 0.45 6.89 -17.68
CA LEU A 38 -0.47 8.02 -17.93
C LEU A 38 -1.93 7.56 -17.81
N GLY A 39 -2.25 6.36 -18.33
CA GLY A 39 -3.60 5.78 -18.19
C GLY A 39 -3.97 5.51 -16.72
N SER A 40 -3.00 5.08 -15.90
CA SER A 40 -3.21 4.89 -14.46
C SER A 40 -3.56 6.20 -13.75
N VAL A 41 -2.87 7.31 -14.08
CA VAL A 41 -3.18 8.63 -13.54
C VAL A 41 -4.58 9.11 -13.95
N GLU A 42 -4.92 8.96 -15.24
CA GLU A 42 -6.25 9.33 -15.74
C GLU A 42 -7.36 8.52 -15.09
N GLU A 43 -7.12 7.23 -14.87
CA GLU A 43 -8.04 6.32 -14.16
C GLU A 43 -8.25 6.78 -12.72
N ALA A 44 -7.18 7.05 -11.97
CA ALA A 44 -7.26 7.57 -10.60
C ALA A 44 -8.05 8.88 -10.53
N LEU A 45 -7.76 9.82 -11.43
CA LEU A 45 -8.48 11.09 -11.52
C LEU A 45 -9.97 10.90 -11.82
N SER A 46 -10.34 9.91 -12.63
CA SER A 46 -11.74 9.60 -12.94
C SER A 46 -12.54 9.15 -11.72
N TYR A 47 -11.87 8.61 -10.70
CA TYR A 47 -12.44 8.22 -9.41
C TYR A 47 -12.47 9.36 -8.38
N GLY A 48 -11.88 10.52 -8.68
CA GLY A 48 -11.71 11.60 -7.71
C GLY A 48 -10.59 11.34 -6.69
N ALA A 49 -9.66 10.45 -7.01
CA ALA A 49 -8.50 10.14 -6.20
C ALA A 49 -7.42 11.22 -6.29
N ASN A 50 -6.65 11.40 -5.22
CA ASN A 50 -5.47 12.28 -5.18
C ASN A 50 -4.17 11.52 -4.82
N THR A 51 -4.23 10.22 -4.80
CA THR A 51 -3.14 9.23 -4.79
C THR A 51 -3.63 7.96 -5.47
N PHE A 52 -2.74 7.02 -5.78
CA PHE A 52 -3.13 5.73 -6.36
C PHE A 52 -2.03 4.70 -6.12
N MET A 53 -2.34 3.43 -6.39
CA MET A 53 -1.39 2.33 -6.40
C MET A 53 -1.48 1.56 -7.71
N LEU A 54 -0.35 1.06 -8.19
CA LEU A 54 -0.28 0.22 -9.39
C LEU A 54 0.78 -0.89 -9.25
N TYR A 55 0.64 -1.91 -10.10
CA TYR A 55 1.71 -2.86 -10.38
C TYR A 55 2.52 -2.41 -11.62
N THR A 56 3.83 -2.61 -11.62
CA THR A 56 4.68 -2.20 -12.77
C THR A 56 4.52 -3.11 -14.00
N GLY A 57 3.71 -4.14 -13.88
CA GLY A 57 3.33 -5.11 -14.91
C GLY A 57 2.29 -6.07 -14.36
N ALA A 58 1.91 -7.10 -15.12
CA ALA A 58 0.93 -8.07 -14.62
C ALA A 58 1.47 -8.81 -13.38
N PRO A 59 0.74 -8.81 -12.26
CA PRO A 59 1.25 -9.36 -10.99
C PRO A 59 1.41 -10.88 -10.99
N GLN A 60 0.84 -11.57 -12.01
CA GLN A 60 0.87 -13.02 -12.13
C GLN A 60 2.07 -13.56 -12.93
N ASN A 61 2.88 -12.68 -13.54
CA ASN A 61 3.99 -13.11 -14.37
C ASN A 61 5.21 -12.20 -14.23
N THR A 62 6.30 -12.66 -14.84
CA THR A 62 7.60 -11.99 -14.81
C THR A 62 7.83 -11.02 -15.97
N LYS A 63 6.89 -10.90 -16.90
CA LYS A 63 7.07 -10.03 -18.07
C LYS A 63 6.93 -8.57 -17.68
N ARG A 64 7.93 -7.77 -18.03
CA ARG A 64 7.93 -6.32 -17.82
C ARG A 64 8.27 -5.62 -19.13
N LYS A 65 7.51 -4.57 -19.43
CA LYS A 65 7.86 -3.66 -20.52
C LYS A 65 9.07 -2.82 -20.16
N ASP A 66 9.79 -2.36 -21.18
CA ASP A 66 10.87 -1.39 -20.97
C ASP A 66 10.33 -0.11 -20.35
N LEU A 67 11.13 0.57 -19.52
CA LEU A 67 10.75 1.81 -18.85
C LEU A 67 10.38 2.91 -19.85
N SER A 68 11.04 2.96 -21.01
CA SER A 68 10.75 3.91 -22.08
C SER A 68 9.35 3.78 -22.67
N GLU A 69 8.71 2.62 -22.52
CA GLU A 69 7.35 2.36 -23.01
C GLU A 69 6.26 2.74 -22.00
N LEU A 70 6.61 3.14 -20.76
CA LEU A 70 5.65 3.35 -19.66
C LEU A 70 4.99 4.72 -19.63
N ASN A 71 5.35 5.64 -20.52
CA ASN A 71 4.84 7.04 -20.54
C ASN A 71 5.02 7.79 -19.21
N ILE A 72 6.15 7.57 -18.54
CA ILE A 72 6.43 8.11 -17.19
C ILE A 72 6.36 9.64 -17.16
N GLU A 73 7.04 10.31 -18.08
CA GLU A 73 7.10 11.78 -18.09
C GLU A 73 5.73 12.43 -18.34
N ALA A 74 4.92 11.86 -19.24
CA ALA A 74 3.55 12.32 -19.46
C ALA A 74 2.67 12.09 -18.22
N ALA A 75 2.85 10.98 -17.54
CA ALA A 75 2.16 10.68 -16.29
C ALA A 75 2.54 11.66 -15.17
N LYS A 76 3.84 11.92 -14.96
CA LYS A 76 4.34 12.88 -13.95
C LYS A 76 3.80 14.29 -14.21
N LYS A 77 3.77 14.71 -15.48
CA LYS A 77 3.17 16.00 -15.87
C LYS A 77 1.68 16.05 -15.51
N CYS A 78 0.91 15.02 -15.87
CA CYS A 78 -0.51 14.92 -15.55
C CYS A 78 -0.76 14.92 -14.04
N MET A 79 0.05 14.19 -13.25
CA MET A 79 0.00 14.21 -11.78
C MET A 79 0.19 15.63 -11.25
N ALA A 80 1.24 16.35 -11.69
CA ALA A 80 1.56 17.69 -11.24
C ALA A 80 0.44 18.70 -11.57
N GLU A 81 -0.13 18.62 -12.76
CA GLU A 81 -1.25 19.47 -13.21
C GLU A 81 -2.54 19.24 -12.40
N ASN A 82 -2.69 18.08 -11.78
CA ASN A 82 -3.87 17.68 -11.01
C ASN A 82 -3.63 17.51 -9.49
N GLY A 83 -2.47 17.95 -9.00
CA GLY A 83 -2.17 17.97 -7.58
C GLY A 83 -1.94 16.57 -6.95
N ILE A 84 -1.66 15.54 -7.75
CA ILE A 84 -1.23 14.23 -7.26
C ILE A 84 0.28 14.31 -7.01
N THR A 85 0.68 14.25 -5.74
CA THR A 85 2.07 14.43 -5.33
C THR A 85 2.83 13.11 -5.15
N GLU A 86 2.11 12.01 -5.00
CA GLU A 86 2.68 10.68 -4.76
C GLU A 86 1.75 9.57 -5.23
N PHE A 87 2.35 8.44 -5.49
CA PHE A 87 1.67 7.17 -5.74
C PHE A 87 2.50 6.01 -5.19
N ILE A 88 1.89 4.86 -5.08
CA ILE A 88 2.49 3.65 -4.49
C ILE A 88 2.63 2.59 -5.59
N VAL A 89 3.70 1.82 -5.51
CA VAL A 89 3.88 0.62 -6.33
C VAL A 89 3.70 -0.59 -5.43
N HIS A 90 2.97 -1.59 -5.92
CA HIS A 90 2.86 -2.88 -5.26
C HIS A 90 3.73 -3.93 -5.98
N ALA A 91 4.54 -4.66 -5.23
CA ALA A 91 5.32 -5.77 -5.76
C ALA A 91 4.39 -6.95 -6.14
N PRO A 92 4.69 -7.70 -7.21
CA PRO A 92 3.87 -8.84 -7.59
C PRO A 92 3.95 -9.97 -6.56
N TYR A 93 2.81 -10.63 -6.30
CA TYR A 93 2.74 -11.71 -5.30
C TYR A 93 3.44 -13.01 -5.68
N ILE A 94 4.08 -13.06 -6.84
CA ILE A 94 5.00 -14.16 -7.14
C ILE A 94 6.31 -14.06 -6.34
N ILE A 95 6.61 -12.89 -5.75
CA ILE A 95 7.77 -12.69 -4.87
C ILE A 95 7.46 -13.35 -3.54
N ASN A 96 8.14 -14.46 -3.24
CA ASN A 96 8.08 -15.12 -1.93
C ASN A 96 9.50 -15.33 -1.38
N LEU A 97 9.99 -14.34 -0.65
CA LEU A 97 11.31 -14.38 0.00
C LEU A 97 11.36 -15.36 1.18
N GLY A 98 10.21 -15.73 1.76
CA GLY A 98 10.13 -16.64 2.89
C GLY A 98 10.26 -18.13 2.54
N ASN A 99 10.30 -18.47 1.25
CA ASN A 99 10.38 -19.85 0.79
C ASN A 99 11.80 -20.40 0.86
N THR A 100 12.10 -21.17 1.90
CA THR A 100 13.40 -21.84 2.10
C THR A 100 13.45 -23.25 1.53
N ILE A 101 12.32 -23.79 1.04
CA ILE A 101 12.22 -25.18 0.57
C ILE A 101 12.65 -25.31 -0.88
N LYS A 102 12.39 -24.28 -1.68
CA LYS A 102 12.70 -24.23 -3.11
C LYS A 102 13.68 -23.10 -3.39
N PRO A 103 15.00 -23.37 -3.46
CA PRO A 103 16.02 -22.35 -3.70
C PRO A 103 15.77 -21.51 -4.95
N GLU A 104 15.32 -22.13 -6.03
CA GLU A 104 14.99 -21.44 -7.29
C GLU A 104 13.86 -20.41 -7.15
N THR A 105 12.89 -20.66 -6.27
CA THR A 105 11.83 -19.69 -5.97
C THR A 105 12.37 -18.49 -5.22
N TYR A 106 13.30 -18.70 -4.30
CA TYR A 106 13.97 -17.64 -3.56
C TYR A 106 14.83 -16.76 -4.50
N GLU A 107 15.65 -17.38 -5.36
CA GLU A 107 16.50 -16.66 -6.31
C GLU A 107 15.68 -15.77 -7.24
N ILE A 108 14.58 -16.28 -7.81
CA ILE A 108 13.64 -15.51 -8.62
C ILE A 108 13.02 -14.38 -7.80
N ALA A 109 12.64 -14.62 -6.54
CA ALA A 109 12.04 -13.60 -5.69
C ALA A 109 12.99 -12.44 -5.41
N VAL A 110 14.27 -12.71 -5.15
CA VAL A 110 15.31 -11.68 -4.94
C VAL A 110 15.56 -10.87 -6.22
N GLU A 111 15.73 -11.56 -7.36
CA GLU A 111 15.91 -10.89 -8.66
C GLU A 111 14.73 -9.97 -8.99
N PHE A 112 13.50 -10.48 -8.76
CA PHE A 112 12.29 -9.72 -9.04
C PHE A 112 12.10 -8.54 -8.08
N LEU A 113 12.41 -8.70 -6.79
CA LEU A 113 12.37 -7.59 -5.83
C LEU A 113 13.34 -6.47 -6.24
N ALA A 114 14.57 -6.83 -6.65
CA ALA A 114 15.54 -5.87 -7.14
C ALA A 114 15.03 -5.11 -8.38
N LEU A 115 14.45 -5.83 -9.33
CA LEU A 115 13.86 -5.25 -10.53
C LEU A 115 12.69 -4.30 -10.21
N GLU A 116 11.74 -4.72 -9.35
CA GLU A 116 10.58 -3.91 -8.98
C GLU A 116 11.02 -2.65 -8.20
N LEU A 117 12.02 -2.76 -7.32
CA LEU A 117 12.56 -1.61 -6.61
C LEU A 117 13.20 -0.59 -7.58
N GLN A 118 14.00 -1.06 -8.55
CA GLN A 118 14.57 -0.21 -9.58
C GLN A 118 13.49 0.48 -10.42
N ARG A 119 12.44 -0.26 -10.81
CA ARG A 119 11.31 0.28 -11.59
C ARG A 119 10.52 1.31 -10.80
N THR A 120 10.27 1.05 -9.52
CA THR A 120 9.57 1.97 -8.61
C THR A 120 10.30 3.31 -8.53
N MET A 121 11.62 3.30 -8.31
CA MET A 121 12.45 4.51 -8.30
C MET A 121 12.42 5.24 -9.65
N ALA A 122 12.57 4.53 -10.76
CA ALA A 122 12.57 5.10 -12.11
C ALA A 122 11.21 5.77 -12.45
N MET A 123 10.12 5.19 -12.01
CA MET A 123 8.77 5.75 -12.15
C MET A 123 8.55 6.98 -11.25
N GLY A 124 9.36 7.15 -10.20
CA GLY A 124 9.29 8.28 -9.27
C GLY A 124 8.45 8.03 -8.03
N SER A 125 8.05 6.78 -7.75
CA SER A 125 7.48 6.42 -6.46
C SER A 125 8.57 6.23 -5.41
N LYS A 126 8.21 6.50 -4.15
CA LYS A 126 9.10 6.31 -2.99
C LYS A 126 8.70 5.11 -2.14
N VAL A 127 7.65 4.39 -2.50
CA VAL A 127 7.11 3.26 -1.72
C VAL A 127 6.83 2.08 -2.63
N LEU A 128 7.45 0.95 -2.31
CA LEU A 128 7.17 -0.36 -2.88
C LEU A 128 6.55 -1.23 -1.79
N VAL A 129 5.26 -1.52 -1.88
CA VAL A 129 4.57 -2.47 -0.98
C VAL A 129 5.00 -3.88 -1.32
N LEU A 130 5.32 -4.66 -0.31
CA LEU A 130 5.78 -6.03 -0.43
C LEU A 130 5.05 -6.93 0.58
N HIS A 131 4.37 -7.98 0.11
CA HIS A 131 4.02 -9.11 0.97
C HIS A 131 5.32 -9.75 1.46
N PRO A 132 5.57 -9.87 2.78
CA PRO A 132 6.84 -10.42 3.27
C PRO A 132 7.17 -11.80 2.71
N GLY A 133 6.14 -12.65 2.57
CA GLY A 133 6.24 -13.98 2.00
C GLY A 133 5.62 -15.04 2.90
N ALA A 134 5.84 -16.29 2.53
CA ALA A 134 5.31 -17.46 3.25
C ALA A 134 6.40 -18.51 3.46
N HIS A 135 6.47 -19.08 4.66
CA HIS A 135 7.52 -20.03 5.03
C HIS A 135 7.32 -21.48 4.51
N VAL A 136 6.18 -21.75 3.87
CA VAL A 136 5.80 -23.01 3.20
C VAL A 136 6.12 -24.28 4.01
N GLY A 137 5.94 -24.21 5.32
CA GLY A 137 6.17 -25.33 6.25
C GLY A 137 7.53 -25.35 6.96
N ALA A 138 8.46 -24.45 6.65
CA ALA A 138 9.77 -24.36 7.31
C ALA A 138 9.72 -23.73 8.71
N GLY A 139 8.62 -23.05 9.06
CA GLY A 139 8.44 -22.29 10.29
C GLY A 139 8.75 -20.80 10.13
N VAL A 140 8.16 -20.00 11.02
CA VAL A 140 8.24 -18.53 10.97
C VAL A 140 9.69 -18.05 11.06
N GLU A 141 10.48 -18.55 11.98
CA GLU A 141 11.88 -18.13 12.19
C GLU A 141 12.75 -18.36 10.93
N ALA A 142 12.61 -19.51 10.29
CA ALA A 142 13.34 -19.82 9.06
C ALA A 142 12.88 -18.93 7.90
N GLY A 143 11.58 -18.69 7.80
CA GLY A 143 11.01 -17.79 6.80
C GLY A 143 11.42 -16.33 6.98
N VAL A 144 11.40 -15.82 8.22
CA VAL A 144 11.90 -14.48 8.56
C VAL A 144 13.38 -14.33 8.21
N ALA A 145 14.21 -15.30 8.59
CA ALA A 145 15.65 -15.27 8.26
C ALA A 145 15.89 -15.22 6.74
N SER A 146 15.07 -15.96 5.97
CA SER A 146 15.12 -15.93 4.50
C SER A 146 14.67 -14.57 3.93
N ILE A 147 13.59 -13.98 4.44
CA ILE A 147 13.12 -12.64 4.04
C ILE A 147 14.19 -11.60 4.32
N VAL A 148 14.75 -11.59 5.53
CA VAL A 148 15.84 -10.69 5.93
C VAL A 148 17.03 -10.81 4.98
N LYS A 149 17.45 -12.03 4.67
CA LYS A 149 18.53 -12.30 3.72
C LYS A 149 18.19 -11.68 2.36
N GLY A 150 17.01 -11.94 1.80
CA GLY A 150 16.61 -11.44 0.48
C GLY A 150 16.53 -9.92 0.41
N ILE A 151 15.99 -9.27 1.45
CA ILE A 151 15.93 -7.81 1.52
C ILE A 151 17.36 -7.23 1.63
N ASN A 152 18.25 -7.83 2.41
CA ASN A 152 19.64 -7.40 2.53
C ASN A 152 20.47 -7.58 1.25
N GLU A 153 20.09 -8.50 0.36
CA GLU A 153 20.72 -8.66 -0.95
C GLU A 153 20.31 -7.53 -1.93
N VAL A 154 19.13 -6.92 -1.71
CA VAL A 154 18.54 -5.92 -2.63
C VAL A 154 18.74 -4.48 -2.15
N LEU A 155 18.58 -4.21 -0.85
CA LEU A 155 18.73 -2.86 -0.30
C LEU A 155 20.21 -2.45 -0.19
N THR A 156 20.48 -1.23 -0.62
CA THR A 156 21.79 -0.58 -0.52
C THR A 156 21.68 0.77 0.14
N ALA A 157 22.81 1.38 0.51
CA ALA A 157 22.84 2.74 1.04
C ALA A 157 22.21 3.77 0.06
N ASP A 158 22.38 3.54 -1.25
CA ASP A 158 21.91 4.43 -2.32
C ASP A 158 20.45 4.19 -2.74
N THR A 159 19.76 3.21 -2.14
CA THR A 159 18.35 2.96 -2.44
C THR A 159 17.51 4.15 -1.98
N ASP A 160 16.86 4.85 -2.91
CA ASP A 160 16.00 6.01 -2.67
C ASP A 160 14.51 5.63 -2.76
N CYS A 161 14.15 4.55 -2.11
CA CYS A 161 12.80 4.01 -2.05
C CYS A 161 12.65 3.18 -0.77
N TYR A 162 11.46 3.20 -0.17
CA TYR A 162 11.11 2.35 0.96
C TYR A 162 10.48 1.05 0.47
N ILE A 163 10.84 -0.07 1.10
CA ILE A 163 10.06 -1.31 1.03
C ILE A 163 9.07 -1.28 2.19
N ALA A 164 7.78 -1.17 1.87
CA ALA A 164 6.71 -1.21 2.85
C ALA A 164 6.21 -2.65 2.99
N LEU A 165 6.58 -3.30 4.10
CA LEU A 165 6.11 -4.65 4.41
C LEU A 165 4.63 -4.59 4.75
N GLU A 166 3.83 -5.41 4.09
CA GLU A 166 2.39 -5.44 4.34
C GLU A 166 2.05 -6.29 5.56
N THR A 167 1.09 -5.82 6.39
CA THR A 167 0.49 -6.65 7.43
C THR A 167 -0.34 -7.74 6.77
N MET A 168 -0.15 -9.01 7.15
CA MET A 168 -0.75 -10.15 6.50
C MET A 168 -1.82 -10.82 7.36
N ALA A 169 -2.80 -11.45 6.71
CA ALA A 169 -3.88 -12.17 7.39
C ALA A 169 -3.42 -13.46 8.12
N GLY A 170 -2.23 -13.97 7.77
CA GLY A 170 -1.74 -15.27 8.25
C GLY A 170 -2.39 -16.45 7.53
N LYS A 171 -2.82 -16.26 6.29
CA LYS A 171 -3.38 -17.32 5.45
C LYS A 171 -2.31 -18.36 5.14
N GLY A 172 -2.60 -19.60 5.52
CA GLY A 172 -1.65 -20.70 5.33
C GLY A 172 -0.38 -20.52 6.16
N THR A 173 0.70 -20.12 5.53
CA THR A 173 2.03 -19.96 6.13
C THR A 173 2.64 -18.57 5.87
N GLU A 174 1.78 -17.57 5.64
CA GLU A 174 2.19 -16.17 5.48
C GLU A 174 2.88 -15.64 6.73
N ILE A 175 3.92 -14.83 6.51
CA ILE A 175 4.68 -14.11 7.53
C ILE A 175 4.26 -12.64 7.50
N GLY A 176 4.26 -11.97 8.65
CA GLY A 176 3.75 -10.61 8.82
C GLY A 176 2.32 -10.59 9.38
N ARG A 177 1.85 -11.72 9.91
CA ARG A 177 0.58 -11.84 10.60
C ARG A 177 0.53 -11.03 11.88
N THR A 178 1.64 -10.97 12.61
CA THR A 178 1.75 -10.19 13.84
C THR A 178 2.76 -9.05 13.66
N PHE A 179 2.63 -8.00 14.46
CA PHE A 179 3.56 -6.87 14.44
C PHE A 179 4.97 -7.31 14.88
N GLU A 180 5.06 -8.32 15.76
CA GLU A 180 6.34 -8.90 16.16
C GLU A 180 7.03 -9.63 14.99
N GLU A 181 6.30 -10.32 14.12
CA GLU A 181 6.89 -10.94 12.92
C GLU A 181 7.49 -9.87 11.99
N LEU A 182 6.83 -8.72 11.83
CA LEU A 182 7.39 -7.59 11.09
C LEU A 182 8.61 -7.00 11.81
N ALA A 183 8.57 -6.83 13.12
CA ALA A 183 9.69 -6.34 13.92
C ALA A 183 10.92 -7.26 13.80
N MET A 184 10.73 -8.59 13.79
CA MET A 184 11.83 -9.53 13.55
C MET A 184 12.52 -9.31 12.19
N ILE A 185 11.75 -8.92 11.16
CA ILE A 185 12.34 -8.56 9.85
C ILE A 185 13.13 -7.26 9.96
N TYR A 186 12.59 -6.23 10.63
CA TYR A 186 13.28 -4.95 10.85
C TYR A 186 14.60 -5.14 11.58
N ASP A 187 14.62 -5.96 12.62
CA ASP A 187 15.81 -6.23 13.44
C ASP A 187 16.95 -6.89 12.65
N GLY A 188 16.61 -7.69 11.64
CA GLY A 188 17.59 -8.40 10.83
C GLY A 188 18.07 -7.63 9.59
N VAL A 189 17.34 -6.60 9.15
CA VAL A 189 17.67 -5.86 7.93
C VAL A 189 18.69 -4.76 8.21
N LYS A 190 19.81 -4.77 7.49
CA LYS A 190 20.93 -3.82 7.65
C LYS A 190 20.51 -2.36 7.43
N TYR A 191 19.66 -2.12 6.45
CA TYR A 191 19.14 -0.79 6.11
C TYR A 191 17.65 -0.69 6.51
N SER A 192 17.35 -0.98 7.77
CA SER A 192 15.98 -0.95 8.30
C SER A 192 15.35 0.43 8.27
N ASP A 193 16.15 1.49 8.20
CA ASP A 193 15.68 2.85 7.92
C ASP A 193 14.97 3.01 6.57
N LYS A 194 15.19 2.07 5.65
CA LYS A 194 14.52 1.95 4.34
C LYS A 194 13.31 1.02 4.35
N LEU A 195 12.95 0.46 5.50
CA LEU A 195 11.72 -0.28 5.66
C LEU A 195 10.58 0.63 6.12
N ARG A 196 9.37 0.31 5.72
CA ARG A 196 8.11 0.88 6.18
C ARG A 196 7.06 -0.23 6.28
N VAL A 197 5.87 0.12 6.73
CA VAL A 197 4.73 -0.82 6.80
C VAL A 197 3.61 -0.31 5.92
N CYS A 198 2.97 -1.21 5.20
CA CYS A 198 1.65 -1.03 4.63
C CYS A 198 0.63 -1.73 5.53
N PHE A 199 -0.27 -0.97 6.14
CA PHE A 199 -1.28 -1.50 7.04
C PHE A 199 -2.55 -1.84 6.26
N ASP A 200 -2.84 -3.13 6.07
CA ASP A 200 -4.09 -3.58 5.43
C ASP A 200 -5.16 -3.87 6.49
N THR A 201 -6.33 -3.24 6.35
CA THR A 201 -7.43 -3.37 7.32
C THR A 201 -8.09 -4.76 7.28
N CYS A 202 -8.24 -5.37 6.10
CA CYS A 202 -8.76 -6.72 5.97
C CYS A 202 -7.80 -7.73 6.59
N HIS A 203 -6.51 -7.64 6.25
CA HIS A 203 -5.49 -8.56 6.77
C HIS A 203 -5.35 -8.47 8.29
N THR A 204 -5.30 -7.26 8.83
CA THR A 204 -5.16 -7.05 10.27
C THR A 204 -6.37 -7.56 11.04
N HIS A 205 -7.60 -7.31 10.55
CA HIS A 205 -8.83 -7.89 11.10
C HIS A 205 -8.80 -9.44 11.06
N ASP A 206 -8.43 -10.00 9.91
CA ASP A 206 -8.37 -11.46 9.72
C ASP A 206 -7.24 -12.10 10.54
N ALA A 207 -6.17 -11.36 10.85
CA ALA A 207 -5.10 -11.80 11.75
C ALA A 207 -5.51 -11.83 13.22
N GLY A 208 -6.55 -11.09 13.61
CA GLY A 208 -7.09 -11.09 14.97
C GLY A 208 -6.81 -9.82 15.78
N TYR A 209 -6.53 -8.69 15.12
CA TYR A 209 -6.46 -7.36 15.75
C TYR A 209 -7.83 -6.68 15.68
N ASP A 210 -8.37 -6.21 16.81
CA ASP A 210 -9.70 -5.61 16.89
C ASP A 210 -9.72 -4.15 16.40
N ILE A 211 -9.54 -3.98 15.09
CA ILE A 211 -9.61 -2.66 14.45
C ILE A 211 -11.04 -2.11 14.36
N VAL A 212 -12.04 -2.89 14.72
CA VAL A 212 -13.44 -2.50 14.66
C VAL A 212 -13.86 -1.74 15.92
N HIS A 213 -13.48 -2.25 17.09
CA HIS A 213 -13.93 -1.69 18.37
C HIS A 213 -12.80 -0.97 19.12
N ASP A 214 -11.54 -1.24 18.80
CA ASP A 214 -10.37 -0.69 19.49
C ASP A 214 -9.19 -0.40 18.55
N PHE A 215 -9.43 0.35 17.48
CA PHE A 215 -8.36 0.72 16.54
C PHE A 215 -7.22 1.48 17.24
N ASP A 216 -7.54 2.39 18.17
CA ASP A 216 -6.53 3.16 18.90
C ASP A 216 -5.64 2.26 19.76
N GLY A 217 -6.21 1.25 20.43
CA GLY A 217 -5.43 0.26 21.18
C GLY A 217 -4.55 -0.59 20.29
N VAL A 218 -5.04 -0.98 19.10
CA VAL A 218 -4.21 -1.67 18.08
C VAL A 218 -3.06 -0.78 17.62
N MET A 219 -3.32 0.53 17.41
CA MET A 219 -2.27 1.48 17.03
C MET A 219 -1.27 1.75 18.17
N ASP A 220 -1.68 1.72 19.41
CA ASP A 220 -0.77 1.84 20.56
C ASP A 220 0.13 0.60 20.69
N GLU A 221 -0.39 -0.60 20.40
CA GLU A 221 0.41 -1.81 20.32
C GLU A 221 1.40 -1.73 19.15
N PHE A 222 0.95 -1.30 17.97
CA PHE A 222 1.81 -1.10 16.80
C PHE A 222 2.92 -0.09 17.08
N ASP A 223 2.59 1.04 17.73
CA ASP A 223 3.55 2.10 18.08
C ASP A 223 4.64 1.59 19.01
N ARG A 224 4.27 0.80 20.01
CA ARG A 224 5.20 0.19 20.95
C ARG A 224 6.17 -0.79 20.29
N ILE A 225 5.76 -1.48 19.25
CA ILE A 225 6.54 -2.55 18.59
C ILE A 225 7.37 -2.00 17.43
N LEU A 226 6.79 -1.17 16.58
CA LEU A 226 7.38 -0.71 15.31
C LEU A 226 7.51 0.81 15.22
N GLY A 227 6.60 1.57 15.87
CA GLY A 227 6.45 3.00 15.69
C GLY A 227 5.38 3.37 14.66
N LYS A 228 4.43 4.25 15.02
CA LYS A 228 3.34 4.70 14.12
C LYS A 228 3.87 5.41 12.87
N ASP A 229 5.02 6.06 12.96
CA ASP A 229 5.72 6.74 11.87
C ASP A 229 6.28 5.78 10.80
N GLN A 230 6.31 4.49 11.07
CA GLN A 230 6.71 3.48 10.09
C GLN A 230 5.60 3.17 9.08
N ILE A 231 4.34 3.60 9.30
CA ILE A 231 3.25 3.36 8.37
C ILE A 231 3.38 4.32 7.17
N ALA A 232 3.67 3.76 5.98
CA ALA A 232 3.80 4.51 4.72
C ALA A 232 2.53 4.46 3.87
N ALA A 233 1.64 3.50 4.10
CA ALA A 233 0.38 3.34 3.39
C ALA A 233 -0.64 2.55 4.21
N PHE A 234 -1.90 2.81 3.94
CA PHE A 234 -3.00 1.94 4.33
C PHE A 234 -3.63 1.32 3.08
N HIS A 235 -3.88 0.02 3.11
CA HIS A 235 -4.88 -0.61 2.27
C HIS A 235 -6.21 -0.62 3.03
N ILE A 236 -7.22 -0.02 2.46
CA ILE A 236 -8.54 0.12 3.08
C ILE A 236 -9.50 -0.85 2.41
N ASN A 237 -9.71 -1.96 3.05
CA ASN A 237 -10.53 -3.07 2.58
C ASN A 237 -11.45 -3.54 3.70
N ASP A 238 -12.71 -3.84 3.38
CA ASP A 238 -13.57 -4.58 4.29
C ASP A 238 -13.28 -6.09 4.17
N SER A 239 -13.67 -6.89 5.15
CA SER A 239 -13.43 -8.33 5.13
C SER A 239 -14.72 -9.13 5.06
N LYS A 240 -14.77 -10.12 4.14
CA LYS A 240 -15.84 -11.14 4.10
C LYS A 240 -15.79 -12.11 5.26
N ASN A 241 -14.68 -12.15 5.97
CA ASN A 241 -14.43 -13.14 7.01
C ASN A 241 -14.77 -12.59 8.39
N VAL A 242 -15.06 -13.50 9.31
CA VAL A 242 -15.16 -13.14 10.72
C VAL A 242 -13.79 -12.81 11.30
N PHE A 243 -13.79 -12.06 12.36
CA PHE A 243 -12.60 -11.67 13.12
C PHE A 243 -11.67 -12.87 13.41
N GLY A 244 -10.39 -12.70 13.15
CA GLY A 244 -9.36 -13.71 13.43
C GLY A 244 -9.40 -14.95 12.53
N ALA A 245 -10.07 -14.89 11.38
CA ALA A 245 -10.26 -16.05 10.49
C ALA A 245 -8.97 -16.56 9.81
N GLY A 246 -7.90 -15.77 9.76
CA GLY A 246 -6.66 -16.13 9.08
C GLY A 246 -6.85 -16.35 7.58
N LYS A 247 -7.66 -15.47 6.96
CA LYS A 247 -8.02 -15.62 5.55
C LYS A 247 -7.86 -14.38 4.76
N ASP A 248 -7.69 -14.06 3.75
CA ASP A 248 -7.62 -12.83 2.97
C ASP A 248 -8.75 -12.84 1.93
N ARG A 249 -9.84 -12.13 2.24
CA ARG A 249 -11.01 -12.02 1.37
C ARG A 249 -11.65 -10.65 1.48
N HIS A 250 -11.23 -9.72 0.62
CA HIS A 250 -11.76 -8.37 0.58
C HIS A 250 -13.26 -8.32 0.28
N ALA A 251 -13.98 -7.44 0.96
CA ALA A 251 -15.33 -6.99 0.66
C ALA A 251 -15.34 -5.51 0.30
N ASN A 252 -16.42 -5.05 -0.32
CA ASN A 252 -16.65 -3.62 -0.54
C ASN A 252 -16.96 -2.92 0.79
N LEU A 253 -16.72 -1.61 0.85
CA LEU A 253 -16.82 -0.84 2.11
C LEU A 253 -18.22 -0.88 2.71
N GLY A 254 -18.35 -1.51 3.86
CA GLY A 254 -19.60 -1.69 4.59
C GLY A 254 -20.37 -2.96 4.24
N ASP A 255 -19.85 -3.80 3.34
CA ASP A 255 -20.47 -5.07 2.96
C ASP A 255 -19.81 -6.27 3.66
N GLY A 256 -18.81 -6.02 4.51
CA GLY A 256 -18.08 -7.03 5.25
C GLY A 256 -18.26 -6.96 6.76
N ASN A 257 -17.37 -7.62 7.49
CA ASN A 257 -17.40 -7.75 8.95
C ASN A 257 -16.64 -6.65 9.70
N ILE A 258 -15.88 -5.78 9.01
CA ILE A 258 -15.27 -4.58 9.58
C ILE A 258 -16.33 -3.47 9.62
N GLY A 259 -17.02 -3.27 8.52
CA GLY A 259 -18.08 -2.29 8.37
C GLY A 259 -17.57 -0.87 8.06
N PHE A 260 -18.48 -0.08 7.47
CA PHE A 260 -18.13 1.25 6.98
C PHE A 260 -17.68 2.22 8.08
N ASP A 261 -18.31 2.20 9.26
CA ASP A 261 -18.03 3.18 10.31
C ASP A 261 -16.61 3.02 10.87
N ALA A 262 -16.14 1.79 11.08
CA ALA A 262 -14.78 1.51 11.51
C ALA A 262 -13.76 1.91 10.43
N LEU A 263 -14.00 1.54 9.17
CA LEU A 263 -13.13 1.93 8.06
C LEU A 263 -13.09 3.45 7.88
N ASN A 264 -14.23 4.14 8.01
CA ASN A 264 -14.31 5.59 7.94
C ASN A 264 -13.55 6.26 9.11
N TYR A 265 -13.58 5.66 10.31
CA TYR A 265 -12.78 6.12 11.44
C TYR A 265 -11.28 6.05 11.12
N ILE A 266 -10.80 4.90 10.61
CA ILE A 266 -9.40 4.66 10.24
C ILE A 266 -8.95 5.64 9.16
N VAL A 267 -9.76 5.83 8.10
CA VAL A 267 -9.45 6.73 6.99
C VAL A 267 -9.24 8.16 7.44
N HIS A 268 -10.03 8.63 8.41
CA HIS A 268 -10.00 10.01 8.92
C HIS A 268 -9.27 10.15 10.25
N HIS A 269 -8.53 9.12 10.68
CA HIS A 269 -7.78 9.20 11.92
C HIS A 269 -6.73 10.32 11.84
N PRO A 270 -6.68 11.25 12.83
CA PRO A 270 -5.86 12.47 12.75
C PRO A 270 -4.37 12.19 12.59
N ASP A 271 -3.84 11.14 13.24
CA ASP A 271 -2.43 10.78 13.17
C ASP A 271 -2.00 10.37 11.75
N PHE A 272 -2.94 9.91 10.93
CA PHE A 272 -2.63 9.31 9.62
C PHE A 272 -3.20 10.09 8.42
N MET A 273 -3.72 11.30 8.59
CA MET A 273 -4.30 12.08 7.48
C MET A 273 -3.34 12.22 6.29
N HIS A 274 -2.06 12.37 6.58
CA HIS A 274 -1.00 12.52 5.57
C HIS A 274 -0.57 11.21 4.90
N VAL A 275 -0.92 10.06 5.46
CA VAL A 275 -0.56 8.74 4.91
C VAL A 275 -1.54 8.36 3.80
N PRO A 276 -1.08 7.87 2.63
CA PRO A 276 -1.96 7.39 1.57
C PRO A 276 -2.87 6.24 1.99
N LYS A 277 -4.15 6.30 1.62
CA LYS A 277 -5.16 5.25 1.77
C LYS A 277 -5.55 4.74 0.39
N ILE A 278 -5.39 3.47 0.17
CA ILE A 278 -5.61 2.79 -1.11
C ILE A 278 -6.72 1.76 -0.97
N LEU A 279 -7.73 1.87 -1.80
CA LEU A 279 -8.81 0.88 -1.91
C LEU A 279 -8.40 -0.25 -2.86
N GLU A 280 -8.60 -1.49 -2.43
CA GLU A 280 -8.44 -2.70 -3.24
C GLU A 280 -9.69 -3.56 -3.21
N THR A 281 -10.83 -2.94 -2.98
CA THR A 281 -12.12 -3.59 -2.89
C THR A 281 -12.50 -4.28 -4.20
N PRO A 282 -13.25 -5.41 -4.15
CA PRO A 282 -13.57 -6.17 -5.34
C PRO A 282 -14.47 -5.39 -6.30
N TRP A 283 -14.28 -5.65 -7.60
CA TRP A 283 -15.17 -5.12 -8.64
C TRP A 283 -16.58 -5.68 -8.49
N ILE A 284 -17.56 -4.82 -8.71
CA ILE A 284 -19.00 -5.15 -8.59
C ILE A 284 -19.50 -5.75 -9.89
N PRO A 285 -20.10 -6.95 -9.87
CA PRO A 285 -20.70 -7.52 -11.07
C PRO A 285 -21.82 -6.64 -11.62
N ALA A 286 -21.92 -6.58 -12.95
CA ALA A 286 -23.05 -5.90 -13.60
C ALA A 286 -24.37 -6.64 -13.35
N ASN A 287 -25.44 -5.88 -13.05
CA ASN A 287 -26.77 -6.45 -12.79
C ASN A 287 -27.58 -6.72 -14.09
N ASP A 288 -26.91 -6.80 -15.24
CA ASP A 288 -27.53 -7.00 -16.56
C ASP A 288 -27.43 -8.45 -17.08
N GLY A 289 -26.95 -9.38 -16.24
CA GLY A 289 -26.75 -10.79 -16.61
C GLY A 289 -25.50 -11.04 -17.46
N SER A 290 -24.71 -10.00 -17.76
CA SER A 290 -23.41 -10.13 -18.41
C SER A 290 -22.34 -10.61 -17.42
N LYS A 291 -21.14 -10.96 -17.95
CA LYS A 291 -19.95 -11.24 -17.13
C LYS A 291 -19.14 -9.97 -16.82
N ASN A 292 -19.66 -8.80 -17.12
CA ASN A 292 -18.99 -7.54 -16.87
C ASN A 292 -18.97 -7.24 -15.37
N SER A 293 -17.95 -6.51 -14.94
CA SER A 293 -17.84 -5.95 -13.59
C SER A 293 -17.25 -4.53 -13.68
N PHE A 294 -17.54 -3.73 -12.67
CA PHE A 294 -17.14 -2.34 -12.61
C PHE A 294 -16.36 -2.06 -11.33
N PRO A 295 -15.32 -1.20 -11.38
CA PRO A 295 -14.62 -0.77 -10.19
C PRO A 295 -15.53 0.09 -9.30
N PRO A 296 -15.61 -0.18 -7.99
CA PRO A 296 -16.45 0.56 -7.04
C PRO A 296 -15.86 1.91 -6.63
N TYR A 297 -14.61 2.15 -6.94
CA TYR A 297 -13.73 3.14 -6.32
C TYR A 297 -14.26 4.57 -6.36
N LYS A 298 -14.91 4.98 -7.47
CA LYS A 298 -15.49 6.32 -7.58
C LYS A 298 -16.54 6.60 -6.49
N GLU A 299 -17.43 5.66 -6.27
CA GLU A 299 -18.49 5.82 -5.28
C GLU A 299 -17.96 5.63 -3.85
N GLU A 300 -17.03 4.70 -3.64
CA GLU A 300 -16.41 4.47 -2.34
C GLU A 300 -15.55 5.67 -1.89
N ILE A 301 -14.72 6.24 -2.78
CA ILE A 301 -13.94 7.46 -2.50
C ILE A 301 -14.87 8.63 -2.18
N LYS A 302 -15.93 8.81 -2.98
CA LYS A 302 -16.91 9.87 -2.74
C LYS A 302 -17.58 9.69 -1.37
N ARG A 303 -18.03 8.47 -1.04
CA ARG A 303 -18.68 8.14 0.24
C ARG A 303 -17.77 8.44 1.44
N LEU A 304 -16.49 8.05 1.37
CA LEU A 304 -15.52 8.34 2.43
C LEU A 304 -15.27 9.84 2.59
N ARG A 305 -15.10 10.60 1.50
CA ARG A 305 -14.92 12.06 1.57
C ARG A 305 -16.11 12.77 2.20
N MET A 306 -17.34 12.44 1.79
CA MET A 306 -18.56 13.02 2.34
C MET A 306 -18.74 12.70 3.83
N ALA A 307 -18.37 11.50 4.27
CA ALA A 307 -18.46 11.11 5.68
C ALA A 307 -17.42 11.86 6.56
N GLY A 308 -16.28 12.24 6.00
CA GLY A 308 -15.31 13.10 6.68
C GLY A 308 -15.75 14.56 6.86
N GLU A 309 -16.55 15.09 5.96
CA GLU A 309 -17.10 16.47 6.05
C GLU A 309 -18.17 16.62 7.15
N GLN A 310 -18.69 15.53 7.67
CA GLN A 310 -19.74 15.52 8.70
C GLN A 310 -19.19 15.36 10.14
N ARG A 311 -17.87 15.23 10.30
CA ARG A 311 -17.17 15.15 11.58
C ARG A 311 -16.61 16.52 11.98
#